data_d30b7460198c125795fa9111f2071e35
#
_entry.id   d30b7460198c125795fa9111f2071e35
#
_cell.length_a   1.000
_cell.length_b   1.000
_cell.length_c   1.000
_cell.angle_alpha   90.00
_cell.angle_beta   90.00
_cell.angle_gamma   90.00
#
_symmetry.space_group_name_H-M   'P 1'
#
loop_
_entity.id
_entity.type
_entity.pdbx_description
1 polymer ?
#
loop_
_entity_poly.entity_id
_entity_poly.type
_entity_poly.pdbx_seq_one_letter_code
_entity_poly.pdbx_strand_id
1 'polypeptide(L)'
;MISDFKAGTKVCQAVLLRVQKIGNSSNGGVFARGLLEDNSGKMPFIVFEAGIVDKMRSMEGPKVMMVGGMVDINKFSNDMTLQLVLQRMEEIMPEDDITHLLPNGDFDHQELSL
;
A
#
# COMPACT_ATOMS: atom_id res chain seq x y z
N MET A 1 11.30 -4.02 3.81
CA MET A 1 10.66 -2.80 4.34
C MET A 1 10.68 -1.71 3.30
N ILE A 2 9.78 -0.76 3.40
CA ILE A 2 9.65 0.32 2.41
C ILE A 2 10.96 1.04 2.16
N SER A 3 11.75 1.31 3.20
CA SER A 3 13.04 2.00 3.06
C SER A 3 14.05 1.23 2.20
N ASP A 4 13.86 -0.07 2.00
CA ASP A 4 14.78 -0.91 1.24
C ASP A 4 14.34 -1.10 -0.22
N PHE A 5 13.18 -0.59 -0.60
CA PHE A 5 12.62 -0.85 -1.92
C PHE A 5 13.35 -0.06 -3.00
N LYS A 6 13.57 -0.72 -4.13
CA LYS A 6 14.18 -0.15 -5.33
C LYS A 6 13.29 -0.46 -6.52
N ALA A 7 13.43 0.29 -7.60
CA ALA A 7 12.73 -0.03 -8.85
C ALA A 7 12.96 -1.48 -9.24
N GLY A 8 11.88 -2.18 -9.59
CA GLY A 8 11.91 -3.60 -9.93
C GLY A 8 11.73 -4.55 -8.75
N THR A 9 11.70 -4.06 -7.52
CA THR A 9 11.47 -4.90 -6.35
C THR A 9 10.05 -5.43 -6.35
N LYS A 10 9.89 -6.74 -6.18
CA LYS A 10 8.59 -7.35 -5.94
C LYS A 10 8.30 -7.27 -4.44
N VAL A 11 7.10 -6.82 -4.11
CA VAL A 11 6.71 -6.56 -2.73
C VAL A 11 5.57 -7.51 -2.34
N CYS A 12 5.67 -8.04 -1.14
CA CYS A 12 4.59 -8.77 -0.48
C CYS A 12 4.77 -8.56 1.02
N GLN A 13 4.06 -7.59 1.59
CA GLN A 13 4.17 -7.31 3.02
C GLN A 13 2.94 -6.59 3.55
N ALA A 14 2.78 -6.60 4.87
CA ALA A 14 1.75 -5.82 5.53
C ALA A 14 2.20 -4.36 5.63
N VAL A 15 1.28 -3.45 5.36
CA VAL A 15 1.52 -2.00 5.42
C VAL A 15 0.27 -1.31 5.93
N LEU A 16 0.45 -0.11 6.46
CA LEU A 16 -0.68 0.80 6.66
C LEU A 16 -0.97 1.46 5.32
N LEU A 17 -2.18 1.22 4.81
CA LEU A 17 -2.59 1.70 3.50
C LEU A 17 -3.59 2.84 3.65
N ARG A 18 -3.30 3.95 2.97
CA ARG A 18 -4.13 5.14 3.01
C ARG A 18 -4.50 5.52 1.58
N VAL A 19 -5.79 5.44 1.25
CA VAL A 19 -6.30 5.83 -0.07
C VAL A 19 -6.47 7.33 -0.10
N GLN A 20 -5.90 7.99 -1.11
CA GLN A 20 -5.97 9.44 -1.27
C GLN A 20 -6.87 9.85 -2.42
N LYS A 21 -6.95 9.06 -3.47
CA LYS A 21 -7.74 9.40 -4.64
C LYS A 21 -8.20 8.15 -5.37
N ILE A 22 -9.44 8.16 -5.80
CA ILE A 22 -10.02 7.15 -6.70
C ILE A 22 -10.64 7.91 -7.88
N GLY A 23 -10.37 7.47 -9.09
CA GLY A 23 -10.86 8.16 -10.28
C GLY A 23 -10.89 7.26 -11.50
N ASN A 24 -11.11 7.88 -12.65
CA ASN A 24 -11.10 7.20 -13.94
C ASN A 24 -9.82 7.57 -14.67
N SER A 25 -9.21 6.56 -15.30
CA SER A 25 -8.03 6.79 -16.13
C SER A 25 -8.46 7.30 -17.51
N SER A 26 -7.50 7.88 -18.25
CA SER A 26 -7.76 8.45 -19.55
C SER A 26 -8.24 7.44 -20.61
N ASN A 27 -7.98 6.16 -20.39
CA ASN A 27 -8.40 5.09 -21.31
C ASN A 27 -9.72 4.42 -20.91
N GLY A 28 -10.48 5.04 -19.99
CA GLY A 28 -11.77 4.52 -19.56
C GLY A 28 -11.74 3.54 -18.41
N GLY A 29 -10.57 3.16 -17.91
CA GLY A 29 -10.43 2.31 -16.74
C GLY A 29 -10.57 3.09 -15.44
N VAL A 30 -10.37 2.38 -14.32
CA VAL A 30 -10.38 3.00 -12.99
C VAL A 30 -8.98 2.95 -12.39
N PHE A 31 -8.72 3.84 -11.44
CA PHE A 31 -7.48 3.79 -10.68
C PHE A 31 -7.71 4.26 -9.25
N ALA A 32 -6.80 3.89 -8.36
CA ALA A 32 -6.70 4.47 -7.04
C ALA A 32 -5.24 4.75 -6.73
N ARG A 33 -4.98 5.74 -5.91
CA ARG A 33 -3.63 6.06 -5.45
C ARG A 33 -3.67 6.53 -4.01
N GLY A 34 -2.54 6.41 -3.36
CA GLY A 34 -2.41 6.82 -1.97
C GLY A 34 -1.03 6.54 -1.44
N LEU A 35 -0.93 6.29 -0.15
CA LEU A 35 0.33 6.05 0.53
C LEU A 35 0.32 4.69 1.23
N LEU A 36 1.46 4.04 1.19
CA LEU A 36 1.79 2.89 2.03
C LEU A 36 2.79 3.34 3.08
N GLU A 37 2.66 2.78 4.28
CA GLU A 37 3.53 3.16 5.39
C GLU A 37 3.88 1.93 6.20
N ASP A 38 5.15 1.84 6.60
CA ASP A 38 5.60 0.92 7.63
C ASP A 38 6.53 1.68 8.58
N ASN A 39 7.16 0.99 9.54
CA ASN A 39 8.00 1.69 10.52
C ASN A 39 9.33 2.19 9.92
N SER A 40 9.63 1.87 8.67
CA SER A 40 10.85 2.31 8.01
C SER A 40 10.63 3.52 7.10
N GLY A 41 9.39 3.79 6.68
CA GLY A 41 9.14 4.90 5.76
C GLY A 41 7.77 4.84 5.11
N LYS A 42 7.62 5.68 4.10
CA LYS A 42 6.38 5.82 3.33
C LYS A 42 6.70 5.70 1.85
N MET A 43 5.71 5.22 1.08
CA MET A 43 5.84 5.11 -0.37
C MET A 43 4.47 5.31 -1.01
N PRO A 44 4.37 6.09 -2.10
CA PRO A 44 3.11 6.17 -2.82
C PRO A 44 2.80 4.85 -3.53
N PHE A 45 1.52 4.60 -3.74
CA PHE A 45 1.08 3.47 -4.56
C PHE A 45 0.11 3.95 -5.62
N ILE A 46 0.00 3.16 -6.67
CA ILE A 46 -1.04 3.28 -7.68
C ILE A 46 -1.58 1.89 -7.98
N VAL A 47 -2.86 1.79 -8.28
CA VAL A 47 -3.50 0.54 -8.63
C VAL A 47 -4.50 0.77 -9.75
N PHE A 48 -4.50 -0.15 -10.72
CA PHE A 48 -5.42 -0.11 -11.87
C PHE A 48 -6.37 -1.32 -11.89
N GLU A 49 -6.20 -2.25 -10.95
CA GLU A 49 -7.06 -3.43 -10.85
C GLU A 49 -8.44 -3.05 -10.32
N ALA A 50 -9.48 -3.22 -11.14
CA ALA A 50 -10.82 -2.77 -10.79
C ALA A 50 -11.34 -3.41 -9.51
N GLY A 51 -11.06 -4.68 -9.29
CA GLY A 51 -11.48 -5.38 -8.07
C GLY A 51 -10.88 -4.77 -6.80
N ILE A 52 -9.61 -4.38 -6.86
CA ILE A 52 -8.94 -3.74 -5.73
C ILE A 52 -9.49 -2.33 -5.53
N VAL A 53 -9.68 -1.58 -6.60
CA VAL A 53 -10.24 -0.23 -6.52
C VAL A 53 -11.62 -0.26 -5.89
N ASP A 54 -12.45 -1.23 -6.23
CA ASP A 54 -13.77 -1.37 -5.64
C ASP A 54 -13.71 -1.62 -4.13
N LYS A 55 -12.77 -2.45 -3.68
CA LYS A 55 -12.55 -2.66 -2.25
C LYS A 55 -12.14 -1.36 -1.56
N MET A 56 -11.29 -0.58 -2.21
CA MET A 56 -10.84 0.71 -1.65
C MET A 56 -11.97 1.73 -1.53
N ARG A 57 -12.98 1.67 -2.41
CA ARG A 57 -14.14 2.58 -2.34
C ARG A 57 -14.91 2.44 -1.03
N SER A 58 -14.91 1.25 -0.43
CA SER A 58 -15.63 1.00 0.82
C SER A 58 -14.75 1.16 2.07
N MET A 59 -13.48 1.47 1.91
CA MET A 59 -12.59 1.67 3.05
C MET A 59 -12.84 3.02 3.72
N GLU A 60 -12.98 2.99 5.05
CA GLU A 60 -13.21 4.18 5.85
C GLU A 60 -11.92 4.61 6.56
N GLY A 61 -11.00 5.19 5.82
CA GLY A 61 -9.73 5.66 6.36
C GLY A 61 -8.61 4.65 6.24
N PRO A 62 -7.47 4.93 6.89
CA PRO A 62 -6.29 4.06 6.79
C PRO A 62 -6.55 2.69 7.40
N LYS A 63 -5.98 1.66 6.77
CA LYS A 63 -6.15 0.29 7.24
C LYS A 63 -4.87 -0.50 7.00
N VAL A 64 -4.55 -1.42 7.92
CA VAL A 64 -3.43 -2.33 7.73
C VAL A 64 -3.86 -3.44 6.79
N MET A 65 -3.12 -3.59 5.69
CA MET A 65 -3.43 -4.56 4.65
C MET A 65 -2.18 -5.29 4.21
N MET A 66 -2.35 -6.54 3.78
CA MET A 66 -1.29 -7.25 3.07
C MET A 66 -1.34 -6.83 1.61
N VAL A 67 -0.24 -6.29 1.10
CA VAL A 67 -0.19 -5.81 -0.28
C VAL A 67 0.90 -6.53 -1.06
N GLY A 68 0.67 -6.67 -2.35
CA GLY A 68 1.65 -7.21 -3.27
C GLY A 68 1.69 -6.39 -4.55
N GLY A 69 2.86 -6.31 -5.13
CA GLY A 69 3.05 -5.57 -6.37
C GLY A 69 4.51 -5.40 -6.70
N MET A 70 4.79 -4.44 -7.55
CA MET A 70 6.16 -4.15 -8.00
C MET A 70 6.45 -2.67 -7.84
N VAL A 71 7.64 -2.37 -7.34
CA VAL A 71 8.10 -0.99 -7.24
C VAL A 71 8.56 -0.51 -8.60
N ASP A 72 8.12 0.67 -8.99
CA ASP A 72 8.50 1.29 -10.25
C ASP A 72 8.73 2.78 -10.03
N ILE A 73 9.37 3.42 -11.01
CA ILE A 73 9.57 4.85 -10.98
C ILE A 73 8.28 5.54 -11.41
N ASN A 74 7.84 6.51 -10.63
CA ASN A 74 6.69 7.33 -11.00
C ASN A 74 7.09 8.30 -12.10
N LYS A 75 6.73 7.98 -13.33
CA LYS A 75 7.09 8.77 -14.52
C LYS A 75 6.41 10.13 -14.58
N PHE A 76 5.37 10.32 -13.77
CA PHE A 76 4.66 11.59 -13.71
C PHE A 76 5.23 12.52 -12.63
N SER A 77 6.22 12.06 -11.88
CA SER A 77 6.91 12.85 -10.87
C SER A 77 8.21 13.39 -11.44
N ASN A 78 8.46 14.68 -11.25
CA ASN A 78 9.68 15.31 -11.74
C ASN A 78 10.94 14.84 -11.00
N ASP A 79 10.80 14.29 -9.81
CA ASP A 79 11.91 13.83 -8.98
C ASP A 79 12.13 12.32 -9.07
N MET A 80 11.45 11.65 -10.00
CA MET A 80 11.57 10.22 -10.24
C MET A 80 11.30 9.39 -8.97
N THR A 81 10.33 9.80 -8.19
CA THR A 81 9.93 9.12 -6.95
C THR A 81 9.50 7.68 -7.24
N LEU A 82 9.90 6.76 -6.37
CA LEU A 82 9.45 5.38 -6.46
C LEU A 82 8.00 5.26 -6.01
N GLN A 83 7.25 4.36 -6.64
CA GLN A 83 5.89 4.03 -6.23
C GLN A 83 5.67 2.53 -6.36
N LEU A 84 4.76 2.00 -5.57
CA LEU A 84 4.32 0.62 -5.72
C LEU A 84 3.17 0.56 -6.73
N VAL A 85 3.33 -0.25 -7.77
CA VAL A 85 2.21 -0.63 -8.63
C VAL A 85 1.53 -1.80 -7.95
N LEU A 86 0.40 -1.53 -7.30
CA LEU A 86 -0.30 -2.50 -6.46
C LEU A 86 -1.01 -3.52 -7.34
N GLN A 87 -0.79 -4.79 -7.08
CA GLN A 87 -1.39 -5.89 -7.84
C GLN A 87 -2.26 -6.78 -6.96
N ARG A 88 -2.05 -6.74 -5.64
CA ARG A 88 -2.80 -7.54 -4.68
C ARG A 88 -3.01 -6.76 -3.40
N MET A 89 -4.19 -6.92 -2.81
CA MET A 89 -4.53 -6.34 -1.52
C MET A 89 -5.44 -7.30 -0.78
N GLU A 90 -5.02 -7.71 0.42
CA GLU A 90 -5.76 -8.67 1.23
C GLU A 90 -5.80 -8.20 2.68
N GLU A 91 -6.84 -8.59 3.40
CA GLU A 91 -6.92 -8.32 4.82
C GLU A 91 -5.84 -9.10 5.58
N ILE A 92 -5.35 -8.49 6.66
CA ILE A 92 -4.35 -9.14 7.52
C ILE A 92 -5.00 -10.31 8.23
N MET A 93 -4.35 -11.47 8.15
CA MET A 93 -4.73 -12.65 8.90
C MET A 93 -4.00 -12.66 10.24
N PRO A 94 -4.57 -13.30 11.27
CA PRO A 94 -3.93 -13.30 12.61
C PRO A 94 -2.50 -13.85 12.63
N GLU A 95 -2.16 -14.74 11.73
CA GLU A 95 -0.82 -15.34 11.63
C GLU A 95 0.19 -14.49 10.87
N ASP A 96 -0.22 -13.38 10.26
CA ASP A 96 0.69 -12.53 9.50
C ASP A 96 1.63 -11.76 10.42
N ASP A 97 2.88 -11.64 10.00
CA ASP A 97 3.87 -10.88 10.74
C ASP A 97 3.72 -9.40 10.42
N ILE A 98 3.32 -8.62 11.42
CA ILE A 98 3.14 -7.17 11.30
C ILE A 98 4.10 -6.38 12.18
N THR A 99 5.11 -7.03 12.77
CA THR A 99 6.04 -6.34 13.69
C THR A 99 6.76 -5.18 13.02
N HIS A 100 7.00 -5.25 11.71
CA HIS A 100 7.64 -4.16 10.98
C HIS A 100 6.80 -2.88 10.91
N LEU A 101 5.53 -2.93 11.31
CA LEU A 101 4.66 -1.75 11.39
C LEU A 101 4.78 -1.03 12.72
N LEU A 102 5.47 -1.62 13.69
CA LEU A 102 5.49 -1.16 15.07
C LEU A 102 6.64 -0.19 15.30
N PRO A 103 6.37 1.10 15.52
CA PRO A 103 7.43 2.04 15.87
C PRO A 103 7.98 1.69 17.25
N ASN A 104 9.30 1.62 17.37
CA ASN A 104 10.00 1.40 18.65
C ASN A 104 9.60 0.12 19.41
N GLY A 105 8.93 -0.81 18.76
CA GLY A 105 8.49 -2.04 19.38
C GLY A 105 7.40 -1.89 20.43
N ASP A 106 6.81 -0.72 20.55
CA ASP A 106 5.80 -0.42 21.58
C ASP A 106 4.37 -0.61 21.08
N PHE A 107 4.16 -1.52 20.21
CA PHE A 107 2.86 -1.76 19.63
C PHE A 107 1.90 -2.37 20.66
N ASP A 108 0.68 -1.84 20.69
CA ASP A 108 -0.40 -2.43 21.45
C ASP A 108 -1.13 -3.47 20.60
N HIS A 109 -0.90 -4.73 20.92
CA HIS A 109 -1.51 -5.84 20.17
C HIS A 109 -3.04 -5.79 20.16
N GLN A 110 -3.64 -5.17 21.15
CA GLN A 110 -5.09 -5.09 21.24
C GLN A 110 -5.68 -4.22 20.14
N GLU A 111 -4.93 -3.24 19.66
CA GLU A 111 -5.41 -2.36 18.61
C GLU A 111 -5.53 -3.06 17.26
N LEU A 112 -4.76 -4.12 17.04
CA LEU A 112 -4.82 -4.90 15.82
C LEU A 112 -5.51 -6.25 16.01
N SER A 113 -5.95 -6.57 17.21
CA SER A 113 -6.73 -7.76 17.46
C SER A 113 -8.15 -7.53 16.97
N LEU A 114 -8.51 -8.19 15.95
CA LEU A 114 -9.82 -8.04 15.33
C LEU A 114 -10.76 -9.15 15.77
#